data_e0238b76ecbc3fae5f2b3ba69d5bb2d3
#
_entry.id   e0238b76ecbc3fae5f2b3ba69d5bb2d3
#
_cell.length_a   1.000
_cell.length_b   1.000
_cell.length_c   1.000
_cell.angle_alpha   90.00
_cell.angle_beta   90.00
_cell.angle_gamma   90.00
#
_symmetry.space_group_name_H-M   'P 1'
#
loop_
_entity.id
_entity.type
_entity.pdbx_description
1 polymer ?
#
loop_
_entity_poly.entity_id
_entity_poly.type
_entity_poly.pdbx_seq_one_letter_code
_entity_poly.pdbx_strand_id
1 'polypeptide(L)'
;MDIDVSTSVAGNKPQRIRRIQTVTLVLLFMAGIVNFLDRSSLSVAGEAIRGELGLSATEFGVLLSAFSLSYGFSQLPSGILLDRFGPRIVLGAGLIFWSLMQALTGMVNSFSHFILMRIGLGIGEAPFMPAGVKSITDWYAQKERGTALGIFNSST
;
A
#
# COMPACT_ATOMS: atom_id res chain seq x y z
N MET A 1 7.75 -8.97 49.16
CA MET A 1 8.28 -7.66 48.70
C MET A 1 8.24 -7.77 47.18
N ASP A 2 7.01 -7.68 46.64
CA ASP A 2 6.74 -7.81 45.22
C ASP A 2 7.12 -6.49 44.56
N ILE A 3 8.23 -6.51 43.82
CA ILE A 3 8.62 -5.38 43.00
C ILE A 3 7.71 -5.42 41.78
N ASP A 4 6.74 -4.50 41.75
CA ASP A 4 5.83 -4.29 40.62
C ASP A 4 6.64 -3.79 39.41
N VAL A 5 7.01 -4.74 38.54
CA VAL A 5 7.75 -4.50 37.30
C VAL A 5 6.89 -3.80 36.23
N SER A 6 5.58 -3.62 36.50
CA SER A 6 4.61 -3.09 35.53
C SER A 6 4.67 -1.56 35.33
N THR A 7 5.27 -0.81 36.27
CA THR A 7 5.27 0.65 36.24
C THR A 7 6.54 1.29 35.66
N SER A 8 7.57 0.49 35.34
CA SER A 8 8.88 0.99 34.90
C SER A 8 9.05 1.21 33.38
N VAL A 9 8.08 0.89 32.52
CA VAL A 9 8.24 0.93 31.05
C VAL A 9 7.57 2.14 30.39
N ALA A 10 6.99 3.06 31.17
CA ALA A 10 6.54 4.38 30.66
C ALA A 10 7.70 5.41 30.58
N GLY A 11 8.94 4.96 30.67
CA GLY A 11 10.15 5.77 30.58
C GLY A 11 10.33 6.36 29.18
N ASN A 12 10.37 7.67 29.15
CA ASN A 12 10.74 8.61 28.09
C ASN A 12 11.51 7.97 26.92
N LYS A 13 10.79 7.53 25.86
CA LYS A 13 11.42 6.99 24.65
C LYS A 13 12.41 8.03 24.10
N PRO A 14 13.63 7.63 23.70
CA PRO A 14 14.59 8.55 23.10
C PRO A 14 13.93 9.34 21.96
N GLN A 15 14.15 10.63 21.89
CA GLN A 15 13.55 11.52 20.87
C GLN A 15 13.76 10.98 19.45
N ARG A 16 14.90 10.29 19.21
CA ARG A 16 15.21 9.64 17.94
C ARG A 16 14.18 8.56 17.58
N ILE A 17 13.77 7.73 18.53
CA ILE A 17 12.79 6.66 18.29
C ILE A 17 11.42 7.27 18.00
N ARG A 18 11.00 8.26 18.77
CA ARG A 18 9.72 8.98 18.53
C ARG A 18 9.69 9.61 17.14
N ARG A 19 10.79 10.24 16.72
CA ARG A 19 10.90 10.83 15.38
C ARG A 19 10.78 9.77 14.28
N ILE A 20 11.45 8.61 14.43
CA ILE A 20 11.35 7.51 13.45
C ILE A 20 9.91 7.00 13.38
N GLN A 21 9.26 6.76 14.51
CA GLN A 21 7.86 6.31 14.58
C GLN A 21 6.94 7.30 13.85
N THR A 22 7.04 8.60 14.16
CA THR A 22 6.20 9.63 13.53
C THR A 22 6.45 9.72 12.02
N VAL A 23 7.71 9.79 11.60
CA VAL A 23 8.05 9.87 10.17
C VAL A 23 7.57 8.64 9.42
N THR A 24 7.78 7.43 9.97
CA THR A 24 7.30 6.20 9.35
C THR A 24 5.78 6.20 9.21
N LEU A 25 5.04 6.59 10.26
CA LEU A 25 3.59 6.62 10.21
C LEU A 25 3.05 7.66 9.22
N VAL A 26 3.67 8.85 9.18
CA VAL A 26 3.28 9.90 8.21
C VAL A 26 3.55 9.44 6.79
N LEU A 27 4.69 8.83 6.51
CA LEU A 27 5.01 8.31 5.17
C LEU A 27 4.06 7.19 4.75
N LEU A 28 3.73 6.27 5.67
CA LEU A 28 2.76 5.21 5.40
C LEU A 28 1.37 5.78 5.16
N PHE A 29 0.95 6.78 5.93
CA PHE A 29 -0.32 7.46 5.75
C PHE A 29 -0.40 8.18 4.40
N MET A 30 0.64 8.92 4.02
CA MET A 30 0.71 9.57 2.71
C MET A 30 0.68 8.56 1.55
N ALA A 31 1.44 7.46 1.67
CA ALA A 31 1.39 6.38 0.68
C ALA A 31 0.00 5.74 0.59
N GLY A 32 -0.71 5.61 1.70
CA GLY A 32 -2.11 5.14 1.74
C GLY A 32 -3.06 6.07 1.00
N ILE A 33 -2.95 7.39 1.20
CA ILE A 33 -3.75 8.36 0.45
C ILE A 33 -3.50 8.22 -1.06
N VAL A 34 -2.24 8.10 -1.49
CA VAL A 34 -1.92 7.89 -2.91
C VAL A 34 -2.55 6.60 -3.41
N ASN A 35 -2.40 5.50 -2.66
CA ASN A 35 -3.00 4.20 -3.00
C ASN A 35 -4.54 4.28 -3.13
N PHE A 36 -5.21 5.00 -2.21
CA PHE A 36 -6.64 5.25 -2.28
C PHE A 36 -7.04 6.06 -3.53
N LEU A 37 -6.30 7.12 -3.85
CA LEU A 37 -6.54 7.95 -5.03
C LEU A 37 -6.35 7.15 -6.32
N ASP A 38 -5.33 6.30 -6.41
CA ASP A 38 -5.07 5.45 -7.57
C ASP A 38 -6.22 4.49 -7.85
N ARG A 39 -6.79 3.88 -6.81
CA ARG A 39 -7.96 2.99 -6.93
C ARG A 39 -9.24 3.76 -7.24
N SER A 40 -9.44 4.90 -6.60
CA SER A 40 -10.64 5.72 -6.80
C SER A 40 -10.67 6.36 -8.18
N SER A 41 -9.51 6.68 -8.77
CA SER A 41 -9.41 7.31 -10.09
C SER A 41 -10.09 6.49 -11.19
N LEU A 42 -9.96 5.17 -11.16
CA LEU A 42 -10.64 4.30 -12.13
C LEU A 42 -12.15 4.25 -11.92
N SER A 43 -12.63 4.32 -10.68
CA SER A 43 -14.07 4.39 -10.40
C SER A 43 -14.69 5.68 -10.93
N VAL A 44 -13.99 6.80 -10.80
CA VAL A 44 -14.46 8.12 -11.24
C VAL A 44 -14.35 8.27 -12.76
N ALA A 45 -13.19 7.90 -13.32
CA ALA A 45 -12.92 8.03 -14.76
C ALA A 45 -13.47 6.85 -15.60
N GLY A 46 -14.02 5.82 -14.98
CA GLY A 46 -14.36 4.56 -15.63
C GLY A 46 -15.34 4.71 -16.79
N GLU A 47 -16.34 5.58 -16.66
CA GLU A 47 -17.32 5.81 -17.72
C GLU A 47 -16.71 6.56 -18.92
N ALA A 48 -15.86 7.55 -18.65
CA ALA A 48 -15.13 8.27 -19.70
C ALA A 48 -14.16 7.31 -20.44
N ILE A 49 -13.39 6.52 -19.71
CA ILE A 49 -12.47 5.52 -20.27
C ILE A 49 -13.21 4.50 -21.13
N ARG A 50 -14.38 4.03 -20.68
CA ARG A 50 -15.22 3.12 -21.47
C ARG A 50 -15.67 3.76 -22.77
N GLY A 51 -16.08 5.03 -22.73
CA GLY A 51 -16.49 5.78 -23.91
C GLY A 51 -15.36 6.00 -24.91
N GLU A 52 -14.19 6.44 -24.43
CA GLU A 52 -13.02 6.72 -25.28
C GLU A 52 -12.43 5.47 -25.94
N LEU A 53 -12.35 4.37 -25.20
CA LEU A 53 -11.79 3.10 -25.70
C LEU A 53 -12.84 2.16 -26.29
N GLY A 54 -14.12 2.55 -26.32
CA GLY A 54 -15.22 1.74 -26.84
C GLY A 54 -15.43 0.43 -26.07
N LEU A 55 -15.14 0.40 -24.76
CA LEU A 55 -15.19 -0.82 -23.95
C LEU A 55 -16.61 -1.21 -23.55
N SER A 56 -16.95 -2.48 -23.71
CA SER A 56 -18.13 -3.08 -23.12
C SER A 56 -18.04 -3.11 -21.59
N ALA A 57 -19.18 -3.29 -20.91
CA ALA A 57 -19.22 -3.48 -19.46
C ALA A 57 -18.41 -4.70 -19.01
N THR A 58 -18.40 -5.76 -19.83
CA THR A 58 -17.63 -6.98 -19.55
C THR A 58 -16.13 -6.72 -19.61
N GLU A 59 -15.63 -6.03 -20.63
CA GLU A 59 -14.22 -5.68 -20.76
C GLU A 59 -13.76 -4.78 -19.61
N PHE A 60 -14.58 -3.82 -19.20
CA PHE A 60 -14.29 -3.01 -18.04
C PHE A 60 -14.22 -3.84 -16.74
N GLY A 61 -15.13 -4.80 -16.57
CA GLY A 61 -15.08 -5.77 -15.48
C GLY A 61 -13.81 -6.61 -15.47
N VAL A 62 -13.29 -6.99 -16.64
CA VAL A 62 -12.01 -7.70 -16.79
C VAL A 62 -10.84 -6.81 -16.34
N LEU A 63 -10.83 -5.51 -16.63
CA LEU A 63 -9.79 -4.57 -16.15
C LEU A 63 -9.76 -4.49 -14.61
N LEU A 64 -10.93 -4.42 -13.98
CA LEU A 64 -11.04 -4.41 -12.51
C LEU A 64 -10.56 -5.73 -11.91
N SER A 65 -10.93 -6.85 -12.54
CA SER A 65 -10.52 -8.19 -12.11
C SER A 65 -9.03 -8.43 -12.28
N ALA A 66 -8.42 -7.95 -13.36
CA ALA A 66 -7.00 -8.07 -13.64
C ALA A 66 -6.14 -7.42 -12.52
N PHE A 67 -6.53 -6.23 -12.06
CA PHE A 67 -5.91 -5.59 -10.90
C PHE A 67 -6.09 -6.44 -9.64
N SER A 68 -7.32 -6.82 -9.30
CA SER A 68 -7.62 -7.53 -8.05
C SER A 68 -6.92 -8.88 -7.96
N LEU A 69 -6.88 -9.63 -9.07
CA LEU A 69 -6.21 -10.93 -9.14
C LEU A 69 -4.69 -10.77 -9.00
N SER A 70 -4.08 -9.85 -9.77
CA SER A 70 -2.63 -9.63 -9.69
C SER A 70 -2.20 -9.14 -8.32
N TYR A 71 -2.97 -8.24 -7.70
CA TYR A 71 -2.78 -7.78 -6.33
C TYR A 71 -2.84 -8.94 -5.32
N GLY A 72 -3.91 -9.75 -5.37
CA GLY A 72 -4.10 -10.87 -4.45
C GLY A 72 -3.00 -11.93 -4.57
N PHE A 73 -2.67 -12.36 -5.78
CA PHE A 73 -1.59 -13.33 -6.01
C PHE A 73 -0.21 -12.80 -5.61
N SER A 74 0.04 -11.51 -5.77
CA SER A 74 1.32 -10.88 -5.44
C SER A 74 1.51 -10.63 -3.94
N GLN A 75 0.47 -10.72 -3.12
CA GLN A 75 0.62 -10.55 -1.67
C GLN A 75 1.50 -11.61 -1.02
N LEU A 76 1.38 -12.88 -1.42
CA LEU A 76 2.20 -13.97 -0.90
C LEU A 76 3.70 -13.76 -1.18
N PRO A 77 4.15 -13.58 -2.44
CA PRO A 77 5.55 -13.29 -2.71
C PRO A 77 6.02 -11.97 -2.09
N SER A 78 5.15 -10.98 -1.93
CA SER A 78 5.48 -9.72 -1.24
C SER A 78 5.89 -9.95 0.21
N GLY A 79 5.20 -10.85 0.92
CA GLY A 79 5.58 -11.24 2.28
C GLY A 79 7.00 -11.79 2.36
N ILE A 80 7.36 -12.70 1.45
CA ILE A 80 8.72 -13.28 1.37
C ILE A 80 9.77 -12.19 1.07
N LEU A 81 9.48 -11.28 0.15
CA LEU A 81 10.37 -10.17 -0.17
C LEU A 81 10.58 -9.23 1.04
N LEU A 82 9.50 -8.95 1.78
CA LEU A 82 9.53 -8.13 2.99
C LEU A 82 10.40 -8.75 4.09
N ASP A 83 10.36 -10.07 4.24
CA ASP A 83 11.19 -10.76 5.22
C ASP A 83 12.66 -10.76 4.82
N ARG A 84 12.95 -10.84 3.52
CA ARG A 84 14.33 -10.89 3.00
C ARG A 84 14.98 -9.51 2.91
N PHE A 85 14.27 -8.51 2.39
CA PHE A 85 14.82 -7.18 2.05
C PHE A 85 14.36 -6.06 2.99
N GLY A 86 13.39 -6.35 3.85
CA GLY A 86 12.80 -5.40 4.77
C GLY A 86 11.78 -4.44 4.12
N PRO A 87 10.93 -3.82 4.97
CA PRO A 87 9.80 -3.03 4.47
C PRO A 87 10.23 -1.75 3.72
N ARG A 88 11.36 -1.14 4.06
CA ARG A 88 11.81 0.11 3.42
C ARG A 88 12.12 -0.08 1.95
N ILE A 89 12.85 -1.15 1.60
CA ILE A 89 13.28 -1.42 0.23
C ILE A 89 12.08 -1.89 -0.60
N VAL A 90 11.34 -2.85 -0.09
CA VAL A 90 10.22 -3.46 -0.82
C VAL A 90 9.09 -2.46 -1.05
N LEU A 91 8.71 -1.69 -0.02
CA LEU A 91 7.69 -0.65 -0.17
C LEU A 91 8.16 0.48 -1.08
N GLY A 92 9.40 0.93 -0.95
CA GLY A 92 9.96 1.97 -1.81
C GLY A 92 10.01 1.56 -3.29
N ALA A 93 10.47 0.34 -3.58
CA ALA A 93 10.47 -0.21 -4.92
C ALA A 93 9.04 -0.39 -5.46
N GLY A 94 8.13 -0.91 -4.64
CA GLY A 94 6.71 -1.04 -4.97
C GLY A 94 6.09 0.30 -5.33
N LEU A 95 6.32 1.34 -4.51
CA LEU A 95 5.79 2.68 -4.71
C LEU A 95 6.28 3.30 -6.04
N ILE A 96 7.56 3.19 -6.35
CA ILE A 96 8.11 3.66 -7.63
C ILE A 96 7.47 2.91 -8.78
N PHE A 97 7.39 1.57 -8.68
CA PHE A 97 6.86 0.73 -9.74
C PHE A 97 5.37 0.99 -9.99
N TRP A 98 4.53 1.03 -8.95
CA TRP A 98 3.10 1.29 -9.16
C TRP A 98 2.84 2.72 -9.66
N SER A 99 3.59 3.73 -9.15
CA SER A 99 3.46 5.11 -9.64
C SER A 99 3.80 5.21 -11.13
N LEU A 100 4.81 4.45 -11.60
CA LEU A 100 5.15 4.36 -13.01
C LEU A 100 4.00 3.71 -13.80
N MET A 101 3.44 2.60 -13.32
CA MET A 101 2.31 1.93 -13.98
C MET A 101 1.07 2.84 -14.05
N GLN A 102 0.81 3.59 -12.98
CA GLN A 102 -0.29 4.54 -12.93
C GLN A 102 -0.09 5.70 -13.92
N ALA A 103 1.12 6.27 -13.99
CA ALA A 103 1.45 7.30 -14.95
C ALA A 103 1.32 6.82 -16.41
N LEU A 104 1.81 5.62 -16.71
CA LEU A 104 1.68 4.99 -18.03
C LEU A 104 0.24 4.68 -18.41
N THR A 105 -0.63 4.43 -17.42
CA THR A 105 -2.06 4.22 -17.67
C THR A 105 -2.70 5.41 -18.39
N GLY A 106 -2.26 6.64 -18.12
CA GLY A 106 -2.74 7.85 -18.82
C GLY A 106 -2.34 7.94 -20.30
N MET A 107 -1.43 7.08 -20.78
CA MET A 107 -0.94 7.08 -22.18
C MET A 107 -1.47 5.88 -22.97
N VAL A 108 -2.35 5.08 -22.37
CA VAL A 108 -2.85 3.84 -22.97
C VAL A 108 -3.95 4.13 -23.99
N ASN A 109 -3.80 3.56 -25.19
CA ASN A 109 -4.76 3.69 -26.31
C ASN A 109 -5.40 2.35 -26.71
N SER A 110 -5.22 1.28 -25.95
CA SER A 110 -5.80 -0.04 -26.26
C SER A 110 -6.12 -0.84 -25.00
N PHE A 111 -7.14 -1.68 -25.10
CA PHE A 111 -7.58 -2.57 -24.02
C PHE A 111 -6.46 -3.46 -23.49
N SER A 112 -5.67 -4.08 -24.39
CA SER A 112 -4.57 -4.98 -23.97
C SER A 112 -3.48 -4.25 -23.19
N HIS A 113 -3.11 -3.05 -23.59
CA HIS A 113 -2.15 -2.24 -22.84
C HIS A 113 -2.71 -1.84 -21.48
N PHE A 114 -4.01 -1.52 -21.42
CA PHE A 114 -4.65 -1.19 -20.15
C PHE A 114 -4.64 -2.37 -19.16
N ILE A 115 -4.93 -3.59 -19.63
CA ILE A 115 -4.82 -4.80 -18.79
C ILE A 115 -3.40 -4.94 -18.23
N LEU A 116 -2.37 -4.78 -19.06
CA LEU A 116 -0.98 -4.86 -18.61
C LEU A 116 -0.66 -3.83 -17.52
N MET A 117 -1.11 -2.60 -17.67
CA MET A 117 -0.94 -1.56 -16.64
C MET A 117 -1.68 -1.92 -15.36
N ARG A 118 -2.88 -2.49 -15.44
CA ARG A 118 -3.65 -2.94 -14.26
C ARG A 118 -2.99 -4.10 -13.53
N ILE A 119 -2.43 -5.06 -14.25
CA ILE A 119 -1.64 -6.15 -13.67
C ILE A 119 -0.39 -5.60 -12.98
N GLY A 120 0.36 -4.73 -13.67
CA GLY A 120 1.55 -4.10 -13.11
C GLY A 120 1.24 -3.27 -11.85
N LEU A 121 0.15 -2.51 -11.87
CA LEU A 121 -0.31 -1.75 -10.71
C LEU A 121 -0.61 -2.67 -9.51
N GLY A 122 -1.36 -3.75 -9.72
CA GLY A 122 -1.66 -4.72 -8.69
C GLY A 122 -0.42 -5.37 -8.08
N ILE A 123 0.58 -5.73 -8.91
CA ILE A 123 1.87 -6.27 -8.43
C ILE A 123 2.61 -5.22 -7.59
N GLY A 124 2.66 -3.97 -8.05
CA GLY A 124 3.38 -2.89 -7.37
C GLY A 124 2.75 -2.48 -6.04
N GLU A 125 1.43 -2.50 -5.94
CA GLU A 125 0.69 -2.16 -4.72
C GLU A 125 0.64 -3.29 -3.68
N ALA A 126 0.80 -4.55 -4.09
CA ALA A 126 0.65 -5.71 -3.23
C ALA A 126 1.50 -5.65 -1.94
N PRO A 127 2.74 -5.16 -1.93
CA PRO A 127 3.53 -5.06 -0.71
C PRO A 127 3.05 -3.99 0.27
N PHE A 128 2.19 -3.05 -0.13
CA PHE A 128 1.83 -1.87 0.68
C PHE A 128 1.26 -2.25 2.06
N MET A 129 0.21 -3.06 2.10
CA MET A 129 -0.44 -3.45 3.36
C MET A 129 0.48 -4.27 4.27
N PRO A 130 1.12 -5.37 3.82
CA PRO A 130 2.01 -6.15 4.68
C PRO A 130 3.26 -5.35 5.10
N ALA A 131 3.80 -4.47 4.25
CA ALA A 131 4.92 -3.59 4.60
C ALA A 131 4.54 -2.58 5.69
N GLY A 132 3.34 -2.00 5.61
CA GLY A 132 2.83 -1.07 6.61
C GLY A 132 2.67 -1.74 7.97
N VAL A 133 2.00 -2.90 8.02
CA VAL A 133 1.85 -3.69 9.24
C VAL A 133 3.20 -4.08 9.83
N LYS A 134 4.13 -4.59 9.01
CA LYS A 134 5.48 -4.97 9.45
C LYS A 134 6.23 -3.76 10.00
N SER A 135 6.21 -2.63 9.32
CA SER A 135 6.87 -1.40 9.79
C SER A 135 6.32 -0.92 11.13
N ILE A 136 5.01 -1.01 11.33
CA ILE A 136 4.38 -0.63 12.60
C ILE A 136 4.76 -1.62 13.71
N THR A 137 4.75 -2.92 13.42
CA THR A 137 5.12 -3.94 14.42
C THR A 137 6.59 -3.87 14.81
N ASP A 138 7.48 -3.47 13.91
CA ASP A 138 8.91 -3.33 14.17
C ASP A 138 9.24 -2.09 15.05
N TRP A 139 8.52 -0.98 14.85
CA TRP A 139 8.85 0.29 15.50
C TRP A 139 7.96 0.65 16.69
N TYR A 140 6.76 0.06 16.83
CA TYR A 140 5.81 0.42 17.87
C TYR A 140 5.71 -0.65 18.96
N ALA A 141 5.67 -0.22 20.22
CA ALA A 141 5.39 -1.12 21.35
C ALA A 141 3.97 -1.70 21.23
N GLN A 142 3.76 -2.90 21.74
CA GLN A 142 2.50 -3.64 21.61
C GLN A 142 1.25 -2.81 22.00
N LYS A 143 1.36 -1.98 23.05
CA LYS A 143 0.26 -1.11 23.51
C LYS A 143 -0.10 0.02 22.53
N GLU A 144 0.83 0.41 21.65
CA GLU A 144 0.68 1.52 20.70
C GLU A 144 0.32 1.06 19.28
N ARG A 145 0.52 -0.23 18.97
CA ARG A 145 0.29 -0.79 17.62
C ARG A 145 -1.13 -0.59 17.14
N GLY A 146 -2.13 -0.78 18.02
CA GLY A 146 -3.53 -0.61 17.66
C GLY A 146 -3.85 0.79 17.14
N THR A 147 -3.37 1.82 17.83
CA THR A 147 -3.55 3.21 17.39
C THR A 147 -2.82 3.50 16.08
N ALA A 148 -1.56 3.04 15.96
CA ALA A 148 -0.76 3.24 14.75
C ALA A 148 -1.37 2.52 13.53
N LEU A 149 -1.88 1.29 13.70
CA LEU A 149 -2.59 0.55 12.65
C LEU A 149 -3.92 1.21 12.28
N GLY A 150 -4.66 1.74 13.27
CA GLY A 150 -5.88 2.49 13.03
C GLY A 150 -5.64 3.73 12.16
N ILE A 151 -4.60 4.53 12.47
CA ILE A 151 -4.19 5.68 11.66
C ILE A 151 -3.76 5.23 10.25
N PHE A 152 -2.95 4.19 10.13
CA PHE A 152 -2.52 3.66 8.85
C PHE A 152 -3.71 3.21 7.99
N ASN A 153 -4.63 2.43 8.55
CA ASN A 153 -5.80 1.92 7.83
C ASN A 153 -6.81 3.03 7.46
N SER A 154 -6.83 4.16 8.17
CA SER A 154 -7.73 5.28 7.84
C SER A 154 -7.29 6.04 6.58
N SER A 155 -6.13 5.74 6.02
CA SER A 155 -5.62 6.35 4.79
C SER A 155 -5.99 5.59 3.50
N THR A 156 -6.64 4.41 3.61
CA THR A 156 -6.94 3.51 2.47
C THR A 156 -8.43 3.29 2.25
#